data_49908f88971beef31c96561c2e4dc137
#
_entry.id   49908f88971beef31c96561c2e4dc137
#
_cell.length_a   1.000
_cell.length_b   1.000
_cell.length_c   1.000
_cell.angle_alpha   90.00
_cell.angle_beta   90.00
_cell.angle_gamma   90.00
#
_symmetry.space_group_name_H-M   'P 1'
#
loop_
_entity.id
_entity.type
_entity.pdbx_description
1 polymer ?
#
loop_
_entity_poly.entity_id
_entity_poly.type
_entity_poly.pdbx_seq_one_letter_code
_entity_poly.pdbx_strand_id
1 'polypeptide(L)'
;YVHSEDMNPVFSEALLKQRSKLLNCKTNDAQIVFWAPQEDVQTACETIEERCRMAFEGVPNETRKALKDGTTIFERVLPGADRMYPDTDSAPIPIEDEYIEKQRKELPVDLEQRLEQLKKWQVPQDCYHYILRNNLVPEIERINNDLKIDSKYVATTFAHTLKHIEGQLIPDVPFPYTKVYDMFQFIIEKKLSFDLVKSILPIIYLHSQMEFESVLNSIEFENYKKEAIFKNVSSLQSMFPKINKSKNPLAAEKWIMGNLRPIALGNIPLKELSKFVRNSLNEGGAK
;
A
#
# COMPACT_ATOMS: atom_id res chain seq x y z
N TYR A 1 -2.99 -33.52 -25.49
CA TYR A 1 -3.87 -32.51 -26.12
C TYR A 1 -3.18 -31.16 -26.16
N VAL A 2 -3.68 -30.26 -27.01
CA VAL A 2 -3.23 -28.87 -27.13
C VAL A 2 -4.46 -27.99 -27.30
N HIS A 3 -4.47 -26.85 -26.64
CA HIS A 3 -5.55 -25.88 -26.66
C HIS A 3 -5.14 -24.61 -27.41
N SER A 4 -6.04 -23.95 -28.12
CA SER A 4 -5.73 -22.71 -28.85
C SER A 4 -5.35 -21.53 -27.95
N GLU A 5 -5.69 -21.61 -26.68
CA GLU A 5 -5.44 -20.58 -25.64
C GLU A 5 -4.25 -20.92 -24.73
N ASP A 6 -3.47 -21.95 -25.06
CA ASP A 6 -2.29 -22.31 -24.29
C ASP A 6 -1.25 -21.17 -24.29
N MET A 7 -0.66 -20.85 -23.17
CA MET A 7 0.37 -19.79 -23.03
C MET A 7 1.60 -20.05 -23.91
N ASN A 8 1.91 -21.32 -24.18
CA ASN A 8 2.99 -21.73 -25.06
C ASN A 8 2.40 -22.51 -26.27
N PRO A 9 1.95 -21.83 -27.30
CA PRO A 9 1.28 -22.47 -28.42
C PRO A 9 2.22 -23.41 -29.16
N VAL A 10 1.86 -24.68 -29.21
CA VAL A 10 2.58 -25.72 -30.00
C VAL A 10 2.37 -25.50 -31.50
N PHE A 11 1.25 -24.89 -31.89
CA PHE A 11 0.90 -24.62 -33.26
C PHE A 11 1.06 -23.16 -33.65
N SER A 12 1.54 -22.91 -34.87
CA SER A 12 1.61 -21.56 -35.41
C SER A 12 0.21 -20.95 -35.60
N GLU A 13 0.10 -19.62 -35.49
CA GLU A 13 -1.15 -18.90 -35.77
C GLU A 13 -1.72 -19.22 -37.17
N ALA A 14 -0.85 -19.42 -38.17
CA ALA A 14 -1.26 -19.77 -39.53
C ALA A 14 -2.00 -21.12 -39.55
N LEU A 15 -1.51 -22.11 -38.83
CA LEU A 15 -2.13 -23.43 -38.73
C LEU A 15 -3.46 -23.36 -37.97
N LEU A 16 -3.52 -22.57 -36.90
CA LEU A 16 -4.76 -22.34 -36.13
C LEU A 16 -5.83 -21.69 -37.02
N LYS A 17 -5.47 -20.65 -37.78
CA LYS A 17 -6.36 -20.00 -38.74
C LYS A 17 -6.85 -20.93 -39.87
N GLN A 18 -5.98 -21.81 -40.37
CA GLN A 18 -6.36 -22.79 -41.37
C GLN A 18 -7.38 -23.80 -40.80
N ARG A 19 -7.17 -24.29 -39.58
CA ARG A 19 -8.12 -25.21 -38.93
C ARG A 19 -9.44 -24.52 -38.60
N SER A 20 -9.42 -23.28 -38.14
CA SER A 20 -10.65 -22.49 -37.88
C SER A 20 -11.54 -22.43 -39.10
N LYS A 21 -10.94 -22.25 -40.28
CA LYS A 21 -11.67 -22.27 -41.55
C LYS A 21 -12.24 -23.65 -41.87
N LEU A 22 -11.46 -24.71 -41.64
CA LEU A 22 -11.89 -26.10 -41.91
C LEU A 22 -13.07 -26.51 -40.99
N LEU A 23 -13.02 -26.08 -39.72
CA LEU A 23 -14.02 -26.43 -38.72
C LEU A 23 -15.19 -25.42 -38.67
N ASN A 24 -15.18 -24.38 -39.51
CA ASN A 24 -16.18 -23.28 -39.44
C ASN A 24 -16.26 -22.59 -38.07
N CYS A 25 -15.13 -22.46 -37.36
CA CYS A 25 -15.09 -21.81 -36.06
C CYS A 25 -15.37 -20.31 -36.15
N LYS A 26 -16.11 -19.78 -35.20
CA LYS A 26 -16.27 -18.34 -34.99
C LYS A 26 -15.03 -17.75 -34.31
N THR A 27 -14.94 -16.42 -34.28
CA THR A 27 -13.77 -15.71 -33.77
C THR A 27 -13.46 -16.04 -32.31
N ASN A 28 -14.48 -16.36 -31.52
CA ASN A 28 -14.38 -16.63 -30.09
C ASN A 28 -14.42 -18.13 -29.73
N ASP A 29 -14.41 -19.00 -30.76
CA ASP A 29 -14.40 -20.43 -30.50
C ASP A 29 -12.98 -20.92 -30.22
N ALA A 30 -12.81 -21.60 -29.05
CA ALA A 30 -11.57 -22.30 -28.72
C ALA A 30 -11.44 -23.60 -29.53
N GLN A 31 -10.20 -23.98 -29.82
CA GLN A 31 -9.90 -25.20 -30.55
C GLN A 31 -9.06 -26.12 -29.67
N ILE A 32 -9.51 -27.38 -29.55
CA ILE A 32 -8.76 -28.43 -28.85
C ILE A 32 -8.32 -29.45 -29.88
N VAL A 33 -7.04 -29.80 -29.86
CA VAL A 33 -6.47 -30.91 -30.65
C VAL A 33 -5.92 -31.92 -29.68
N PHE A 34 -6.33 -33.15 -29.90
CA PHE A 34 -5.79 -34.24 -29.10
C PHE A 34 -5.49 -35.45 -30.03
N TRP A 35 -4.73 -36.37 -29.54
CA TRP A 35 -4.43 -37.66 -30.21
C TRP A 35 -4.48 -38.74 -29.17
N ALA A 36 -5.08 -39.87 -29.52
CA ALA A 36 -5.29 -41.04 -28.70
C ALA A 36 -5.23 -42.31 -29.59
N PRO A 37 -5.10 -43.50 -28.98
CA PRO A 37 -5.36 -44.75 -29.67
C PRO A 37 -6.73 -44.73 -30.34
N GLN A 38 -6.86 -45.39 -31.49
CA GLN A 38 -8.10 -45.36 -32.31
C GLN A 38 -9.34 -45.79 -31.53
N GLU A 39 -9.19 -46.74 -30.60
CA GLU A 39 -10.21 -47.25 -29.71
C GLU A 39 -10.69 -46.24 -28.67
N ASP A 40 -9.83 -45.29 -28.27
CA ASP A 40 -10.11 -44.30 -27.21
C ASP A 40 -10.60 -42.94 -27.77
N VAL A 41 -10.52 -42.72 -29.10
CA VAL A 41 -10.86 -41.41 -29.69
C VAL A 41 -12.29 -40.99 -29.36
N GLN A 42 -13.25 -41.93 -29.49
CA GLN A 42 -14.66 -41.65 -29.22
C GLN A 42 -14.89 -41.24 -27.74
N THR A 43 -14.35 -42.00 -26.82
CA THR A 43 -14.41 -41.72 -25.39
C THR A 43 -13.75 -40.39 -25.03
N ALA A 44 -12.62 -40.07 -25.64
CA ALA A 44 -11.93 -38.81 -25.45
C ALA A 44 -12.76 -37.61 -25.96
N CYS A 45 -13.43 -37.73 -27.11
CA CYS A 45 -14.33 -36.69 -27.62
C CYS A 45 -15.49 -36.44 -26.66
N GLU A 46 -16.16 -37.51 -26.22
CA GLU A 46 -17.30 -37.43 -25.31
C GLU A 46 -16.90 -36.80 -23.97
N THR A 47 -15.75 -37.18 -23.43
CA THR A 47 -15.21 -36.63 -22.17
C THR A 47 -14.89 -35.14 -22.30
N ILE A 48 -14.30 -34.71 -23.41
CA ILE A 48 -13.99 -33.29 -23.68
C ILE A 48 -15.30 -32.49 -23.81
N GLU A 49 -16.27 -33.02 -24.56
CA GLU A 49 -17.57 -32.35 -24.73
C GLU A 49 -18.30 -32.21 -23.41
N GLU A 50 -18.38 -33.27 -22.60
CA GLU A 50 -18.99 -33.25 -21.29
C GLU A 50 -18.30 -32.21 -20.37
N ARG A 51 -16.96 -32.19 -20.38
CA ARG A 51 -16.18 -31.24 -19.59
C ARG A 51 -16.44 -29.79 -19.99
N CYS A 52 -16.53 -29.51 -21.29
CA CYS A 52 -16.91 -28.20 -21.79
C CYS A 52 -18.33 -27.80 -21.37
N ARG A 53 -19.29 -28.76 -21.39
CA ARG A 53 -20.66 -28.51 -20.95
C ARG A 53 -20.72 -28.20 -19.46
N MET A 54 -20.02 -28.94 -18.62
CA MET A 54 -19.92 -28.67 -17.17
C MET A 54 -19.40 -27.28 -16.87
N ALA A 55 -18.55 -26.70 -17.70
CA ALA A 55 -18.01 -25.34 -17.51
C ALA A 55 -19.11 -24.26 -17.62
N PHE A 56 -20.19 -24.51 -18.37
CA PHE A 56 -21.34 -23.61 -18.41
C PHE A 56 -22.27 -23.74 -17.19
N GLU A 57 -22.24 -24.88 -16.52
CA GLU A 57 -23.02 -25.11 -15.29
C GLU A 57 -22.34 -24.52 -14.05
N GLY A 58 -21.05 -24.27 -14.12
CA GLY A 58 -20.25 -23.68 -13.07
C GLY A 58 -18.92 -24.38 -12.81
N VAL A 59 -18.34 -24.12 -11.64
CA VAL A 59 -17.07 -24.74 -11.23
C VAL A 59 -17.33 -26.19 -10.79
N PRO A 60 -16.67 -27.18 -11.42
CA PRO A 60 -16.86 -28.56 -11.04
C PRO A 60 -16.44 -28.83 -9.59
N ASN A 61 -17.17 -29.76 -8.96
CA ASN A 61 -16.93 -30.15 -7.57
C ASN A 61 -15.73 -31.12 -7.48
N GLU A 62 -14.52 -30.58 -7.65
CA GLU A 62 -13.27 -31.35 -7.71
C GLU A 62 -12.14 -30.65 -6.98
N THR A 63 -11.16 -31.42 -6.51
CA THR A 63 -9.87 -30.89 -6.08
C THR A 63 -8.89 -30.86 -7.24
N ARG A 64 -8.07 -29.85 -7.26
CA ARG A 64 -7.01 -29.67 -8.26
C ARG A 64 -5.68 -29.45 -7.56
N LYS A 65 -4.65 -30.11 -8.08
CA LYS A 65 -3.26 -29.93 -7.58
C LYS A 65 -2.61 -28.78 -8.33
N ALA A 66 -2.10 -27.81 -7.58
CA ALA A 66 -1.34 -26.70 -8.14
C ALA A 66 0.06 -27.17 -8.61
N LEU A 67 0.51 -26.67 -9.76
CA LEU A 67 1.84 -26.89 -10.31
C LEU A 67 2.71 -25.65 -10.15
N LYS A 68 4.04 -25.81 -10.29
CA LYS A 68 5.02 -24.72 -10.11
C LYS A 68 4.91 -23.63 -11.17
N ASP A 69 4.37 -23.94 -12.33
CA ASP A 69 4.15 -23.02 -13.46
C ASP A 69 2.88 -22.18 -13.31
N GLY A 70 2.15 -22.30 -12.20
CA GLY A 70 0.89 -21.61 -11.96
C GLY A 70 -0.34 -22.28 -12.56
N THR A 71 -0.19 -23.41 -13.24
CA THR A 71 -1.29 -24.23 -13.74
C THR A 71 -1.81 -25.21 -12.69
N THR A 72 -2.92 -25.88 -12.97
CA THR A 72 -3.47 -26.91 -12.09
C THR A 72 -3.84 -28.16 -12.90
N ILE A 73 -3.74 -29.31 -12.25
CA ILE A 73 -4.23 -30.57 -12.79
C ILE A 73 -5.34 -31.13 -11.90
N PHE A 74 -6.23 -31.91 -12.52
CA PHE A 74 -7.26 -32.67 -11.79
C PHE A 74 -6.60 -33.61 -10.79
N GLU A 75 -7.15 -33.66 -9.59
CA GLU A 75 -6.69 -34.57 -8.53
C GLU A 75 -7.78 -35.61 -8.20
N ARG A 76 -8.95 -35.18 -7.82
CA ARG A 76 -10.11 -36.04 -7.52
C ARG A 76 -11.42 -35.26 -7.53
N VAL A 77 -12.52 -35.94 -7.73
CA VAL A 77 -13.86 -35.42 -7.51
C VAL A 77 -14.11 -35.32 -6.01
N LEU A 78 -14.63 -34.17 -5.55
CA LEU A 78 -15.06 -34.04 -4.17
C LEU A 78 -16.24 -34.99 -3.92
N PRO A 79 -16.25 -35.70 -2.81
CA PRO A 79 -17.45 -36.47 -2.43
C PRO A 79 -18.62 -35.49 -2.31
N GLY A 80 -19.74 -35.83 -2.96
CA GLY A 80 -21.00 -35.09 -2.78
C GLY A 80 -21.54 -35.23 -1.36
N ALA A 81 -22.60 -34.46 -1.06
CA ALA A 81 -23.27 -34.50 0.23
C ALA A 81 -23.66 -35.94 0.70
N ASP A 82 -23.94 -36.80 -0.27
CA ASP A 82 -24.30 -38.20 -0.02
C ASP A 82 -23.14 -39.09 0.42
N ARG A 83 -21.90 -38.63 0.28
CA ARG A 83 -20.68 -39.34 0.70
C ARG A 83 -20.01 -38.77 1.95
N MET A 84 -20.46 -37.61 2.37
CA MET A 84 -20.07 -37.01 3.64
C MET A 84 -21.10 -37.41 4.70
N TYR A 85 -20.84 -38.51 5.37
CA TYR A 85 -21.67 -38.87 6.50
C TYR A 85 -21.54 -37.80 7.58
N PRO A 86 -22.66 -37.30 8.13
CA PRO A 86 -22.60 -36.51 9.35
C PRO A 86 -21.89 -37.36 10.41
N ASP A 87 -21.04 -36.77 11.20
CA ASP A 87 -20.44 -37.41 12.36
C ASP A 87 -21.58 -37.79 13.33
N THR A 88 -21.97 -39.07 13.29
CA THR A 88 -23.08 -39.56 14.10
C THR A 88 -22.77 -39.64 15.58
N ASP A 89 -21.46 -39.56 15.93
CA ASP A 89 -20.97 -39.63 17.30
C ASP A 89 -20.86 -38.26 17.98
N SER A 90 -20.96 -37.20 17.23
CA SER A 90 -20.94 -35.82 17.74
C SER A 90 -22.33 -35.19 17.68
N ALA A 91 -22.78 -34.66 18.80
CA ALA A 91 -24.02 -33.88 18.83
C ALA A 91 -23.85 -32.59 18.01
N PRO A 92 -24.91 -32.13 17.31
CA PRO A 92 -24.87 -30.83 16.66
C PRO A 92 -24.53 -29.74 17.67
N ILE A 93 -23.58 -28.88 17.32
CA ILE A 93 -23.24 -27.69 18.11
C ILE A 93 -24.17 -26.57 17.63
N PRO A 94 -25.15 -26.14 18.42
CA PRO A 94 -26.00 -25.03 18.05
C PRO A 94 -25.19 -23.73 18.00
N ILE A 95 -25.41 -22.95 16.97
CA ILE A 95 -24.86 -21.58 16.88
C ILE A 95 -26.00 -20.65 17.20
N GLU A 96 -25.93 -20.04 18.38
CA GLU A 96 -26.95 -19.13 18.86
C GLU A 96 -27.01 -17.86 17.98
N ASP A 97 -28.24 -17.39 17.71
CA ASP A 97 -28.47 -16.17 16.91
C ASP A 97 -27.73 -14.94 17.50
N GLU A 98 -27.67 -14.85 18.83
CA GLU A 98 -26.93 -13.79 19.52
C GLU A 98 -25.45 -13.80 19.18
N TYR A 99 -24.84 -14.99 19.06
CA TYR A 99 -23.47 -15.13 18.65
C TYR A 99 -23.25 -14.66 17.20
N ILE A 100 -24.17 -15.04 16.30
CA ILE A 100 -24.12 -14.62 14.90
C ILE A 100 -24.23 -13.09 14.80
N GLU A 101 -25.18 -12.48 15.52
CA GLU A 101 -25.37 -11.03 15.53
C GLU A 101 -24.18 -10.28 16.14
N LYS A 102 -23.55 -10.85 17.17
CA LYS A 102 -22.32 -10.32 17.72
C LYS A 102 -21.21 -10.32 16.67
N GLN A 103 -20.99 -11.45 16.00
CA GLN A 103 -19.95 -11.57 14.96
C GLN A 103 -20.23 -10.61 13.77
N ARG A 104 -21.50 -10.44 13.37
CA ARG A 104 -21.86 -9.46 12.32
C ARG A 104 -21.47 -8.03 12.68
N LYS A 105 -21.62 -7.65 13.94
CA LYS A 105 -21.21 -6.31 14.42
C LYS A 105 -19.69 -6.13 14.47
N GLU A 106 -18.96 -7.22 14.65
CA GLU A 106 -17.51 -7.24 14.75
C GLU A 106 -16.83 -7.46 13.38
N LEU A 107 -17.63 -7.72 12.31
CA LEU A 107 -17.07 -7.88 10.97
C LEU A 107 -16.27 -6.63 10.55
N PRO A 108 -15.05 -6.81 10.04
CA PRO A 108 -14.30 -5.69 9.49
C PRO A 108 -15.04 -5.12 8.27
N VAL A 109 -14.83 -3.84 8.04
CA VAL A 109 -15.35 -3.17 6.84
C VAL A 109 -14.80 -3.84 5.58
N ASP A 110 -15.66 -4.02 4.58
CA ASP A 110 -15.32 -4.63 3.31
C ASP A 110 -14.13 -3.96 2.62
N LEU A 111 -13.32 -4.77 1.93
CA LEU A 111 -12.13 -4.29 1.23
C LEU A 111 -12.46 -3.25 0.15
N GLU A 112 -13.56 -3.43 -0.57
CA GLU A 112 -13.98 -2.47 -1.60
C GLU A 112 -14.30 -1.10 -0.99
N GLN A 113 -15.00 -1.08 0.14
CA GLN A 113 -15.30 0.16 0.87
C GLN A 113 -14.02 0.85 1.36
N ARG A 114 -13.02 0.07 1.83
CA ARG A 114 -11.72 0.60 2.22
C ARG A 114 -10.94 1.18 1.04
N LEU A 115 -10.99 0.52 -0.11
CA LEU A 115 -10.38 1.03 -1.35
C LEU A 115 -11.04 2.33 -1.82
N GLU A 116 -12.36 2.42 -1.78
CA GLU A 116 -13.09 3.65 -2.09
C GLU A 116 -12.75 4.79 -1.13
N GLN A 117 -12.62 4.48 0.16
CA GLN A 117 -12.21 5.45 1.18
C GLN A 117 -10.80 6.01 0.89
N LEU A 118 -9.83 5.16 0.54
CA LEU A 118 -8.48 5.58 0.16
C LEU A 118 -8.48 6.43 -1.11
N LYS A 119 -9.29 6.08 -2.11
CA LYS A 119 -9.48 6.89 -3.33
C LYS A 119 -10.07 8.26 -3.00
N LYS A 120 -11.11 8.31 -2.17
CA LYS A 120 -11.75 9.56 -1.71
C LYS A 120 -10.77 10.47 -0.98
N TRP A 121 -9.85 9.93 -0.21
CA TRP A 121 -8.76 10.66 0.45
C TRP A 121 -7.61 11.02 -0.49
N GLN A 122 -7.68 10.66 -1.77
CA GLN A 122 -6.64 10.90 -2.77
C GLN A 122 -5.27 10.33 -2.35
N VAL A 123 -5.28 9.21 -1.64
CA VAL A 123 -4.05 8.50 -1.25
C VAL A 123 -3.39 7.93 -2.52
N PRO A 124 -2.06 8.03 -2.69
CA PRO A 124 -1.35 7.40 -3.80
C PRO A 124 -1.57 5.89 -3.83
N GLN A 125 -1.74 5.32 -5.02
CA GLN A 125 -2.09 3.91 -5.19
C GLN A 125 -1.00 2.95 -4.67
N ASP A 126 0.25 3.35 -4.73
CA ASP A 126 1.41 2.59 -4.20
C ASP A 126 1.37 2.41 -2.67
N CYS A 127 0.60 3.25 -1.96
CA CYS A 127 0.37 3.14 -0.51
C CYS A 127 -0.65 2.05 -0.14
N TYR A 128 -1.56 1.68 -1.06
CA TYR A 128 -2.75 0.85 -0.74
C TYR A 128 -2.39 -0.49 -0.14
N HIS A 129 -1.47 -1.21 -0.77
CA HIS A 129 -1.08 -2.55 -0.30
C HIS A 129 -0.56 -2.52 1.15
N TYR A 130 0.29 -1.56 1.50
CA TYR A 130 0.83 -1.44 2.85
C TYR A 130 -0.26 -1.08 3.87
N ILE A 131 -1.12 -0.11 3.54
CA ILE A 131 -2.19 0.37 4.42
C ILE A 131 -3.23 -0.72 4.68
N LEU A 132 -3.67 -1.42 3.63
CA LEU A 132 -4.68 -2.47 3.75
C LEU A 132 -4.12 -3.71 4.45
N ARG A 133 -2.90 -4.13 4.13
CA ARG A 133 -2.24 -5.27 4.76
C ARG A 133 -2.10 -5.09 6.28
N ASN A 134 -1.79 -3.89 6.74
CA ASN A 134 -1.61 -3.58 8.15
C ASN A 134 -2.88 -3.00 8.82
N ASN A 135 -4.03 -3.02 8.12
CA ASN A 135 -5.31 -2.50 8.60
C ASN A 135 -5.21 -1.06 9.17
N LEU A 136 -4.51 -0.16 8.47
CA LEU A 136 -4.23 1.19 8.95
C LEU A 136 -5.34 2.21 8.61
N VAL A 137 -6.33 1.84 7.81
CA VAL A 137 -7.43 2.75 7.43
C VAL A 137 -8.16 3.31 8.66
N PRO A 138 -8.53 2.50 9.69
CA PRO A 138 -9.17 3.02 10.90
C PRO A 138 -8.29 4.04 11.65
N GLU A 139 -6.99 3.82 11.73
CA GLU A 139 -6.07 4.72 12.42
C GLU A 139 -5.87 6.03 11.65
N ILE A 140 -5.79 5.97 10.32
CA ILE A 140 -5.76 7.17 9.46
C ILE A 140 -7.04 7.99 9.65
N GLU A 141 -8.19 7.34 9.67
CA GLU A 141 -9.49 7.96 9.88
C GLU A 141 -9.58 8.61 11.26
N ARG A 142 -9.12 7.92 12.31
CA ARG A 142 -9.04 8.45 13.68
C ARG A 142 -8.19 9.70 13.75
N ILE A 143 -6.97 9.66 13.20
CA ILE A 143 -6.06 10.81 13.17
C ILE A 143 -6.70 12.00 12.43
N ASN A 144 -7.35 11.75 11.30
CA ASN A 144 -8.04 12.81 10.57
C ASN A 144 -9.21 13.40 11.37
N ASN A 145 -10.03 12.55 11.99
CA ASN A 145 -11.22 12.98 12.71
C ASN A 145 -10.89 13.73 14.00
N ASP A 146 -9.90 13.26 14.76
CA ASP A 146 -9.56 13.82 16.06
C ASP A 146 -8.61 15.01 15.93
N LEU A 147 -7.56 14.86 15.14
CA LEU A 147 -6.46 15.84 15.04
C LEU A 147 -6.58 16.77 13.83
N LYS A 148 -7.57 16.56 12.94
CA LYS A 148 -7.81 17.35 11.73
C LYS A 148 -6.60 17.39 10.77
N ILE A 149 -5.81 16.32 10.76
CA ILE A 149 -4.69 16.16 9.83
C ILE A 149 -5.20 15.51 8.54
N ASP A 150 -4.72 15.98 7.40
CA ASP A 150 -5.09 15.45 6.10
C ASP A 150 -4.77 13.95 5.96
N SER A 151 -5.79 13.15 5.62
CA SER A 151 -5.69 11.69 5.50
C SER A 151 -4.62 11.25 4.51
N LYS A 152 -4.43 12.00 3.41
CA LYS A 152 -3.37 11.71 2.44
C LYS A 152 -1.98 11.85 3.07
N TYR A 153 -1.76 12.90 3.87
CA TYR A 153 -0.50 13.12 4.55
C TYR A 153 -0.21 12.00 5.57
N VAL A 154 -1.22 11.62 6.36
CA VAL A 154 -1.10 10.52 7.33
C VAL A 154 -0.81 9.20 6.61
N ALA A 155 -1.56 8.89 5.56
CA ALA A 155 -1.38 7.67 4.76
C ALA A 155 0.02 7.56 4.16
N THR A 156 0.55 8.67 3.61
CA THR A 156 1.93 8.70 3.08
C THR A 156 2.99 8.63 4.18
N THR A 157 2.70 9.14 5.37
CA THR A 157 3.59 8.97 6.53
C THR A 157 3.72 7.50 6.91
N PHE A 158 2.62 6.75 6.96
CA PHE A 158 2.66 5.30 7.17
C PHE A 158 3.36 4.56 6.02
N ALA A 159 2.86 4.72 4.79
CA ALA A 159 3.25 3.87 3.68
C ALA A 159 4.61 4.21 3.05
N HIS A 160 5.09 5.44 3.17
CA HIS A 160 6.41 5.84 2.66
C HIS A 160 7.43 5.97 3.79
N THR A 161 7.13 6.77 4.83
CA THR A 161 8.13 7.08 5.85
C THR A 161 8.30 5.91 6.83
N LEU A 162 7.22 5.45 7.46
CA LEU A 162 7.30 4.36 8.44
C LEU A 162 7.71 3.04 7.79
N LYS A 163 7.11 2.68 6.66
CA LYS A 163 7.50 1.48 5.90
C LYS A 163 8.99 1.47 5.52
N HIS A 164 9.56 2.64 5.17
CA HIS A 164 11.00 2.74 4.89
C HIS A 164 11.84 2.49 6.14
N ILE A 165 11.41 3.03 7.28
CA ILE A 165 12.05 2.82 8.59
C ILE A 165 11.99 1.34 8.97
N GLU A 166 10.83 0.69 8.83
CA GLU A 166 10.65 -0.75 9.07
C GLU A 166 11.59 -1.63 8.23
N GLY A 167 11.90 -1.19 7.02
CA GLY A 167 12.84 -1.89 6.16
C GLY A 167 14.32 -1.73 6.55
N GLN A 168 14.65 -0.79 7.43
CA GLN A 168 16.03 -0.47 7.82
C GLN A 168 16.34 -0.73 9.28
N LEU A 169 15.35 -0.65 10.15
CA LEU A 169 15.53 -0.71 11.60
C LEU A 169 14.72 -1.87 12.18
N ILE A 170 15.21 -2.42 13.28
CA ILE A 170 14.53 -3.46 14.06
C ILE A 170 14.18 -2.84 15.41
N PRO A 171 12.90 -2.74 15.79
CA PRO A 171 12.48 -2.13 17.04
C PRO A 171 12.75 -3.07 18.22
N ASP A 172 12.97 -2.49 19.40
CA ASP A 172 13.19 -3.23 20.66
C ASP A 172 11.97 -4.10 21.04
N VAL A 173 10.77 -3.60 20.72
CA VAL A 173 9.48 -4.29 20.89
C VAL A 173 8.61 -4.04 19.66
N PRO A 174 7.63 -4.91 19.35
CA PRO A 174 6.71 -4.69 18.22
C PRO A 174 6.13 -3.27 18.27
N PHE A 175 6.29 -2.52 17.17
CA PHE A 175 5.86 -1.12 17.11
C PHE A 175 4.33 -1.02 17.00
N PRO A 176 3.66 -0.38 17.96
CA PRO A 176 2.23 -0.15 17.88
C PRO A 176 1.94 1.04 16.97
N TYR A 177 1.15 0.82 15.91
CA TYR A 177 0.81 1.88 14.94
C TYR A 177 0.05 3.06 15.57
N THR A 178 -0.63 2.84 16.69
CA THR A 178 -1.26 3.90 17.52
C THR A 178 -0.26 4.94 18.00
N LYS A 179 1.02 4.59 18.13
CA LYS A 179 2.08 5.53 18.53
C LYS A 179 2.25 6.68 17.51
N VAL A 180 1.84 6.48 16.27
CA VAL A 180 1.82 7.54 15.25
C VAL A 180 0.75 8.59 15.55
N TYR A 181 -0.39 8.18 16.10
CA TYR A 181 -1.41 9.11 16.61
C TYR A 181 -0.83 9.95 17.76
N ASP A 182 -0.22 9.30 18.75
CA ASP A 182 0.38 9.98 19.91
C ASP A 182 1.46 10.98 19.48
N MET A 183 2.28 10.63 18.48
CA MET A 183 3.28 11.53 17.89
C MET A 183 2.64 12.77 17.27
N PHE A 184 1.59 12.59 16.48
CA PHE A 184 0.90 13.72 15.86
C PHE A 184 0.22 14.60 16.90
N GLN A 185 -0.42 14.00 17.89
CA GLN A 185 -1.03 14.72 19.01
C GLN A 185 0.03 15.57 19.74
N PHE A 186 1.17 14.98 20.12
CA PHE A 186 2.28 15.68 20.73
C PHE A 186 2.79 16.87 19.92
N ILE A 187 2.98 16.69 18.61
CA ILE A 187 3.41 17.76 17.69
C ILE A 187 2.42 18.93 17.70
N ILE A 188 1.11 18.65 17.69
CA ILE A 188 0.05 19.68 17.74
C ILE A 188 0.05 20.38 19.10
N GLU A 189 0.06 19.65 20.19
CA GLU A 189 0.03 20.20 21.56
C GLU A 189 1.23 21.13 21.82
N LYS A 190 2.41 20.74 21.34
CA LYS A 190 3.63 21.55 21.46
C LYS A 190 3.74 22.64 20.39
N LYS A 191 2.79 22.72 19.46
CA LYS A 191 2.78 23.67 18.32
C LYS A 191 4.02 23.55 17.45
N LEU A 192 4.52 22.33 17.26
CA LEU A 192 5.68 22.04 16.43
C LEU A 192 5.29 21.87 14.97
N SER A 193 6.25 22.03 14.06
CA SER A 193 6.04 21.76 12.63
C SER A 193 6.08 20.26 12.34
N PHE A 194 5.18 19.78 11.46
CA PHE A 194 5.16 18.40 10.97
C PHE A 194 6.42 17.98 10.19
N ASP A 195 7.27 18.92 9.79
CA ASP A 195 8.58 18.61 9.20
C ASP A 195 9.47 17.78 10.15
N LEU A 196 9.19 17.82 11.46
CA LEU A 196 9.88 17.08 12.50
C LEU A 196 9.56 15.57 12.50
N VAL A 197 8.45 15.16 11.88
CA VAL A 197 8.00 13.76 11.83
C VAL A 197 9.12 12.83 11.34
N LYS A 198 9.87 13.24 10.31
CA LYS A 198 10.96 12.43 9.75
C LYS A 198 12.13 12.21 10.69
N SER A 199 12.33 13.09 11.67
CA SER A 199 13.38 12.99 12.69
C SER A 199 12.92 12.22 13.92
N ILE A 200 11.66 12.38 14.32
CA ILE A 200 11.05 11.72 15.48
C ILE A 200 10.73 10.25 15.19
N LEU A 201 10.12 9.97 14.02
CA LEU A 201 9.56 8.67 13.73
C LEU A 201 10.57 7.50 13.80
N PRO A 202 11.83 7.62 13.33
CA PRO A 202 12.82 6.55 13.50
C PRO A 202 13.13 6.21 14.95
N ILE A 203 13.16 7.22 15.82
CA ILE A 203 13.50 7.05 17.25
C ILE A 203 12.34 6.38 17.99
N ILE A 204 11.12 6.86 17.79
CA ILE A 204 9.95 6.23 18.41
C ILE A 204 9.67 4.84 17.84
N TYR A 205 10.10 4.56 16.60
CA TYR A 205 10.02 3.22 16.04
C TYR A 205 10.95 2.25 16.76
N LEU A 206 12.19 2.65 17.00
CA LEU A 206 13.16 1.84 17.74
C LEU A 206 12.76 1.69 19.22
N HIS A 207 12.36 2.77 19.86
CA HIS A 207 12.12 2.88 21.29
C HIS A 207 10.70 3.39 21.57
N SER A 208 9.69 2.59 21.28
CA SER A 208 8.27 3.00 21.34
C SER A 208 7.80 3.38 22.75
N GLN A 209 8.54 3.00 23.79
CA GLN A 209 8.27 3.35 25.19
C GLN A 209 8.92 4.68 25.62
N MET A 210 9.78 5.28 24.77
CA MET A 210 10.43 6.55 25.09
C MET A 210 9.43 7.69 25.11
N GLU A 211 9.52 8.55 26.11
CA GLU A 211 8.72 9.77 26.20
C GLU A 211 9.11 10.78 25.11
N PHE A 212 8.15 11.48 24.53
CA PHE A 212 8.38 12.38 23.40
C PHE A 212 9.33 13.53 23.70
N GLU A 213 9.35 14.05 24.94
CA GLU A 213 10.35 15.02 25.38
C GLU A 213 11.78 14.46 25.31
N SER A 214 11.95 13.20 25.70
CA SER A 214 13.25 12.52 25.58
C SER A 214 13.65 12.30 24.13
N VAL A 215 12.67 12.04 23.25
CA VAL A 215 12.90 11.97 21.80
C VAL A 215 13.36 13.32 21.25
N LEU A 216 12.74 14.44 21.65
CA LEU A 216 13.17 15.78 21.25
C LEU A 216 14.60 16.08 21.72
N ASN A 217 14.95 15.70 22.93
CA ASN A 217 16.31 15.87 23.46
C ASN A 217 17.34 15.04 22.67
N SER A 218 16.98 13.81 22.26
CA SER A 218 17.88 12.94 21.51
C SER A 218 18.18 13.44 20.07
N ILE A 219 17.30 14.27 19.51
CA ILE A 219 17.53 14.96 18.23
C ILE A 219 18.10 16.38 18.41
N GLU A 220 18.50 16.73 19.64
CA GLU A 220 19.04 18.05 19.96
C GLU A 220 18.10 19.19 19.54
N PHE A 221 16.78 18.97 19.70
CA PHE A 221 15.79 19.97 19.33
C PHE A 221 15.80 21.15 20.30
N GLU A 222 15.97 22.35 19.76
CA GLU A 222 15.88 23.61 20.48
C GLU A 222 14.70 24.45 20.00
N ASN A 223 13.99 25.06 20.93
CA ASN A 223 12.83 25.90 20.62
C ASN A 223 13.27 27.33 20.29
N TYR A 224 13.12 27.73 19.04
CA TYR A 224 13.41 29.09 18.56
C TYR A 224 12.13 29.83 18.18
N LYS A 225 12.03 31.09 18.55
CA LYS A 225 10.95 31.95 18.09
C LYS A 225 11.09 32.24 16.59
N LYS A 226 9.97 32.27 15.90
CA LYS A 226 9.89 32.51 14.44
C LYS A 226 10.64 33.78 14.03
N GLU A 227 10.49 34.86 14.79
CA GLU A 227 11.14 36.15 14.54
C GLU A 227 12.67 36.06 14.59
N ALA A 228 13.20 35.25 15.51
CA ALA A 228 14.64 35.02 15.62
C ALA A 228 15.19 34.27 14.40
N ILE A 229 14.46 33.28 13.91
CA ILE A 229 14.84 32.53 12.70
C ILE A 229 14.83 33.46 11.48
N PHE A 230 13.79 34.26 11.31
CA PHE A 230 13.67 35.17 10.16
C PHE A 230 14.71 36.29 10.19
N LYS A 231 15.09 36.79 11.37
CA LYS A 231 16.15 37.80 11.50
C LYS A 231 17.47 37.31 10.94
N ASN A 232 17.79 36.02 11.07
CA ASN A 232 19.00 35.43 10.53
C ASN A 232 19.03 35.40 9.01
N VAL A 233 17.90 35.43 8.30
CA VAL A 233 17.84 35.45 6.84
C VAL A 233 18.60 36.65 6.27
N SER A 234 18.34 37.85 6.78
CA SER A 234 19.00 39.08 6.30
C SER A 234 20.51 39.05 6.50
N SER A 235 20.98 38.49 7.62
CA SER A 235 22.39 38.31 7.92
C SER A 235 23.04 37.36 6.93
N LEU A 236 22.45 36.20 6.71
CA LEU A 236 22.93 35.20 5.75
C LEU A 236 22.89 35.71 4.31
N GLN A 237 21.86 36.46 3.94
CA GLN A 237 21.75 37.07 2.62
C GLN A 237 22.93 38.04 2.34
N SER A 238 23.34 38.83 3.32
CA SER A 238 24.50 39.72 3.21
C SER A 238 25.86 39.00 3.18
N MET A 239 25.92 37.80 3.75
CA MET A 239 27.13 36.96 3.76
C MET A 239 27.32 36.15 2.49
N PHE A 240 26.24 35.72 1.84
CA PHE A 240 26.31 34.82 0.68
C PHE A 240 27.22 35.32 -0.44
N PRO A 241 27.15 36.60 -0.91
CA PRO A 241 28.04 37.11 -1.98
C PRO A 241 29.52 37.08 -1.65
N LYS A 242 29.85 37.09 -0.33
CA LYS A 242 31.22 37.04 0.14
C LYS A 242 31.84 35.63 0.10
N ILE A 243 30.96 34.63 0.23
CA ILE A 243 31.34 33.21 0.34
C ILE A 243 31.23 32.48 -1.00
N ASN A 244 30.20 32.81 -1.79
CA ASN A 244 29.90 32.09 -3.01
C ASN A 244 29.65 33.06 -4.19
N LYS A 245 30.43 32.84 -5.26
CA LYS A 245 30.37 33.61 -6.53
C LYS A 245 29.46 32.94 -7.57
N SER A 246 28.61 31.97 -7.18
CA SER A 246 27.74 31.25 -8.10
C SER A 246 26.74 32.19 -8.80
N LYS A 247 26.65 32.07 -10.12
CA LYS A 247 25.65 32.76 -10.93
C LYS A 247 24.28 32.08 -10.93
N ASN A 248 24.13 30.93 -10.23
CA ASN A 248 22.86 30.23 -10.14
C ASN A 248 21.92 31.00 -9.20
N PRO A 249 20.76 31.48 -9.66
CA PRO A 249 19.83 32.25 -8.83
C PRO A 249 19.28 31.47 -7.63
N LEU A 250 19.24 30.12 -7.72
CA LEU A 250 18.80 29.24 -6.64
C LEU A 250 19.93 28.91 -5.62
N ALA A 251 21.17 29.31 -5.88
CA ALA A 251 22.30 28.95 -5.01
C ALA A 251 22.19 29.67 -3.66
N ALA A 252 21.79 30.93 -3.66
CA ALA A 252 21.57 31.72 -2.45
C ALA A 252 20.45 31.12 -1.59
N GLU A 253 19.30 30.80 -2.18
CA GLU A 253 18.20 30.18 -1.49
C GLU A 253 18.62 28.86 -0.84
N LYS A 254 19.24 27.97 -1.62
CA LYS A 254 19.68 26.65 -1.12
C LYS A 254 20.69 26.78 0.03
N TRP A 255 21.62 27.72 -0.08
CA TRP A 255 22.63 27.91 0.95
C TRP A 255 22.02 28.49 2.24
N ILE A 256 21.16 29.51 2.14
CA ILE A 256 20.46 30.10 3.29
C ILE A 256 19.56 29.05 3.96
N MET A 257 18.78 28.30 3.18
CA MET A 257 17.92 27.24 3.69
C MET A 257 18.76 26.14 4.39
N GLY A 258 19.93 25.79 3.84
CA GLY A 258 20.84 24.82 4.46
C GLY A 258 21.33 25.24 5.85
N ASN A 259 21.70 26.53 5.99
CA ASN A 259 22.15 27.08 7.28
C ASN A 259 21.01 27.27 8.30
N LEU A 260 19.80 27.57 7.84
CA LEU A 260 18.67 27.80 8.74
C LEU A 260 17.90 26.53 9.08
N ARG A 261 18.02 25.46 8.28
CA ARG A 261 17.27 24.22 8.49
C ARG A 261 17.43 23.64 9.91
N PRO A 262 18.63 23.56 10.50
CA PRO A 262 18.80 22.99 11.84
C PRO A 262 17.95 23.72 12.91
N ILE A 263 17.92 25.05 12.88
CA ILE A 263 17.17 25.87 13.85
C ILE A 263 15.70 26.05 13.44
N ALA A 264 15.34 25.83 12.20
CA ALA A 264 13.97 25.98 11.71
C ALA A 264 13.15 24.68 11.81
N LEU A 265 13.83 23.51 11.74
CA LEU A 265 13.18 22.22 11.75
C LEU A 265 12.38 22.04 13.06
N GLY A 266 11.09 21.81 12.92
CA GLY A 266 10.18 21.69 14.07
C GLY A 266 9.66 23.02 14.62
N ASN A 267 10.37 24.12 14.45
CA ASN A 267 9.95 25.45 14.94
C ASN A 267 9.01 26.19 13.98
N ILE A 268 9.27 26.06 12.68
CA ILE A 268 8.42 26.65 11.63
C ILE A 268 8.33 25.69 10.45
N PRO A 269 7.24 25.71 9.67
CA PRO A 269 7.17 24.93 8.44
C PRO A 269 8.28 25.35 7.46
N LEU A 270 9.09 24.39 7.00
CA LEU A 270 10.19 24.66 6.06
C LEU A 270 9.71 25.29 4.76
N LYS A 271 8.47 25.00 4.34
CA LYS A 271 7.82 25.64 3.18
C LYS A 271 7.60 27.15 3.41
N GLU A 272 7.23 27.54 4.61
CA GLU A 272 7.05 28.93 5.01
C GLU A 272 8.40 29.67 5.01
N LEU A 273 9.43 29.05 5.60
CA LEU A 273 10.79 29.58 5.58
C LEU A 273 11.30 29.77 4.14
N SER A 274 11.15 28.78 3.27
CA SER A 274 11.56 28.87 1.87
C SER A 274 10.86 30.03 1.13
N LYS A 275 9.57 30.19 1.36
CA LYS A 275 8.81 31.31 0.78
C LYS A 275 9.34 32.66 1.27
N PHE A 276 9.63 32.79 2.57
CA PHE A 276 10.19 34.02 3.14
C PHE A 276 11.57 34.32 2.58
N VAL A 277 12.47 33.32 2.50
CA VAL A 277 13.83 33.48 1.91
C VAL A 277 13.76 33.95 0.46
N ARG A 278 12.89 33.36 -0.37
CA ARG A 278 12.68 33.78 -1.77
C ARG A 278 12.22 35.22 -1.88
N ASN A 279 11.24 35.64 -1.07
CA ASN A 279 10.74 37.01 -1.09
C ASN A 279 11.86 37.99 -0.70
N SER A 280 12.59 37.71 0.37
CA SER A 280 13.75 38.55 0.78
C SER A 280 14.85 38.65 -0.28
N LEU A 281 15.14 37.58 -1.01
CA LEU A 281 16.13 37.60 -2.10
C LEU A 281 15.65 38.44 -3.28
N ASN A 282 14.35 38.40 -3.62
CA ASN A 282 13.77 39.17 -4.70
C ASN A 282 13.74 40.67 -4.36
N GLU A 283 13.44 41.05 -3.11
CA GLU A 283 13.43 42.42 -2.64
C GLU A 283 14.87 43.03 -2.54
N GLY A 284 15.83 42.20 -2.18
CA GLY A 284 17.25 42.61 -2.12
C GLY A 284 17.97 42.68 -3.45
N GLY A 285 17.42 42.10 -4.53
CA GLY A 285 17.96 42.18 -5.91
C GLY A 285 17.48 43.36 -6.71
N ALA A 286 16.59 44.19 -6.15
CA ALA A 286 16.04 45.37 -6.80
C ALA A 286 16.72 46.70 -6.37
N LYS A 287 17.89 46.63 -5.76
CA LYS A 287 18.73 47.79 -5.42
C LYS A 287 20.04 47.78 -6.17
#